data_2f9c2d26bbc5aae1c62198afafad4e03
#
_entry.id   2f9c2d26bbc5aae1c62198afafad4e03
#
_cell.length_a   1.000
_cell.length_b   1.000
_cell.length_c   1.000
_cell.angle_alpha   90.00
_cell.angle_beta   90.00
_cell.angle_gamma   90.00
#
_symmetry.space_group_name_H-M   'P 1'
#
loop_
_entity.id
_entity.type
_entity.pdbx_description
1 polymer ?
#
loop_
_entity_poly.entity_id
_entity_poly.type
_entity_poly.pdbx_seq_one_letter_code
_entity_poly.pdbx_strand_id
1 'polypeptide(L)'
;MSDIRLEPVTGSDPELKLALSASGLPTEDLEDTGRSFFKAVSSDRGTVGYAGIEACGDDVLLRSIVILPEHRGKALGKSLTRETLKTVNVSSAVFLATTSAAPFFESLGFVVVERADVPPAVLATRQLSGICPASATIMKLDRAPT
;
A
#
# COMPACT_ATOMS: atom_id res chain seq x y z
N MET A 1 10.29 17.11 8.74
CA MET A 1 9.86 15.90 9.43
C MET A 1 8.37 15.71 9.19
N SER A 2 7.97 14.52 8.81
CA SER A 2 6.56 14.30 8.56
C SER A 2 5.81 14.18 9.87
N ASP A 3 4.61 14.71 9.88
CA ASP A 3 3.77 14.84 11.04
C ASP A 3 2.53 13.97 10.88
N ILE A 4 2.72 12.86 10.17
CA ILE A 4 1.64 11.94 9.84
C ILE A 4 1.52 10.88 10.92
N ARG A 5 0.29 10.66 11.39
CA ARG A 5 -0.05 9.49 12.19
C ARG A 5 -1.09 8.67 11.44
N LEU A 6 -1.12 7.38 11.70
CA LEU A 6 -2.09 6.47 11.07
C LEU A 6 -3.23 6.20 12.05
N GLU A 7 -4.46 6.25 11.54
CA GLU A 7 -5.67 5.90 12.30
C GLU A 7 -6.38 4.76 11.56
N PRO A 8 -6.71 3.66 12.23
CA PRO A 8 -7.40 2.56 11.56
C PRO A 8 -8.77 2.99 11.02
N VAL A 9 -9.09 2.49 9.82
CA VAL A 9 -10.43 2.63 9.23
C VAL A 9 -10.87 1.27 8.71
N THR A 10 -12.18 1.09 8.56
CA THR A 10 -12.71 -0.16 8.02
C THR A 10 -12.72 -0.14 6.50
N GLY A 11 -12.76 -1.31 5.88
CA GLY A 11 -12.88 -1.43 4.43
C GLY A 11 -14.20 -0.90 3.89
N SER A 12 -15.19 -0.68 4.75
CA SER A 12 -16.49 -0.09 4.37
C SER A 12 -16.51 1.43 4.45
N ASP A 13 -15.42 2.06 4.89
CA ASP A 13 -15.35 3.51 5.02
C ASP A 13 -15.60 4.18 3.66
N PRO A 14 -16.65 5.03 3.53
CA PRO A 14 -16.97 5.66 2.24
C PRO A 14 -15.88 6.61 1.75
N GLU A 15 -15.20 7.30 2.64
CA GLU A 15 -14.14 8.23 2.25
C GLU A 15 -12.92 7.48 1.72
N LEU A 16 -12.60 6.32 2.29
CA LEU A 16 -11.57 5.44 1.77
C LEU A 16 -11.91 5.01 0.34
N LYS A 17 -13.14 4.54 0.13
CA LYS A 17 -13.59 4.10 -1.20
C LYS A 17 -13.53 5.23 -2.23
N LEU A 18 -13.97 6.42 -1.86
CA LEU A 18 -13.92 7.58 -2.74
C LEU A 18 -12.49 7.93 -3.14
N ALA A 19 -11.58 7.95 -2.17
CA ALA A 19 -10.19 8.31 -2.43
C ALA A 19 -9.52 7.29 -3.36
N LEU A 20 -9.77 6.00 -3.14
CA LEU A 20 -9.20 4.95 -3.98
C LEU A 20 -9.77 4.98 -5.38
N SER A 21 -11.09 5.11 -5.52
CA SER A 21 -11.75 5.19 -6.83
C SER A 21 -11.26 6.38 -7.63
N ALA A 22 -11.10 7.54 -6.98
CA ALA A 22 -10.64 8.76 -7.65
C ALA A 22 -9.21 8.61 -8.18
N SER A 23 -8.41 7.72 -7.58
CA SER A 23 -7.03 7.46 -7.99
C SER A 23 -6.90 6.22 -8.88
N GLY A 24 -8.01 5.60 -9.27
CA GLY A 24 -8.00 4.41 -10.12
C GLY A 24 -7.52 3.16 -9.42
N LEU A 25 -7.57 3.12 -8.09
CA LEU A 25 -7.14 1.96 -7.33
C LEU A 25 -8.30 1.01 -7.05
N PRO A 26 -8.04 -0.30 -6.90
CA PRO A 26 -9.10 -1.29 -6.68
C PRO A 26 -9.86 -1.06 -5.38
N THR A 27 -11.18 -1.24 -5.44
CA THR A 27 -12.07 -1.13 -4.26
C THR A 27 -12.93 -2.37 -4.05
N GLU A 28 -12.80 -3.37 -4.91
CA GLU A 28 -13.71 -4.51 -4.95
C GLU A 28 -13.54 -5.45 -3.76
N ASP A 29 -12.36 -5.48 -3.16
CA ASP A 29 -12.03 -6.42 -2.09
C ASP A 29 -11.79 -5.76 -0.72
N LEU A 30 -12.16 -4.50 -0.54
CA LEU A 30 -11.85 -3.76 0.68
C LEU A 30 -12.46 -4.39 1.93
N GLU A 31 -13.60 -5.04 1.80
CA GLU A 31 -14.29 -5.64 2.96
C GLU A 31 -13.96 -7.11 3.15
N ASP A 32 -13.08 -7.68 2.34
CA ASP A 32 -12.63 -9.05 2.52
C ASP A 32 -11.73 -9.15 3.76
N THR A 33 -11.62 -10.35 4.30
CA THR A 33 -10.81 -10.57 5.52
C THR A 33 -9.31 -10.42 5.24
N GLY A 34 -8.54 -10.17 6.29
CA GLY A 34 -7.09 -10.10 6.20
C GLY A 34 -6.54 -8.75 5.75
N ARG A 35 -7.40 -7.74 5.59
CA ARG A 35 -6.98 -6.39 5.19
C ARG A 35 -7.05 -5.45 6.38
N SER A 36 -6.07 -4.56 6.46
CA SER A 36 -6.05 -3.48 7.45
C SER A 36 -5.85 -2.17 6.71
N PHE A 37 -6.73 -1.21 6.94
CA PHE A 37 -6.65 0.09 6.29
C PHE A 37 -6.45 1.19 7.31
N PHE A 38 -5.78 2.25 6.88
CA PHE A 38 -5.46 3.39 7.74
C PHE A 38 -5.73 4.68 6.98
N LYS A 39 -6.23 5.69 7.70
CA LYS A 39 -6.17 7.04 7.17
C LYS A 39 -4.95 7.72 7.76
N ALA A 40 -4.28 8.50 6.93
CA ALA A 40 -3.12 9.26 7.32
C ALA A 40 -3.56 10.66 7.71
N VAL A 41 -3.25 11.07 8.92
CA VAL A 41 -3.70 12.36 9.47
C VAL A 41 -2.48 13.19 9.82
N SER A 42 -2.45 14.41 9.29
CA SER A 42 -1.44 15.40 9.61
C SER A 42 -1.98 16.32 10.69
N SER A 43 -1.13 16.77 11.61
CA SER A 43 -1.54 17.63 12.70
C SER A 43 -2.07 18.99 12.25
N ASP A 44 -1.62 19.46 11.08
CA ASP A 44 -2.00 20.78 10.56
C ASP A 44 -2.93 20.73 9.34
N ARG A 45 -3.13 19.56 8.73
CA ARG A 45 -3.86 19.43 7.45
C ARG A 45 -5.04 18.48 7.53
N GLY A 46 -5.22 17.77 8.63
CA GLY A 46 -6.24 16.74 8.74
C GLY A 46 -5.89 15.52 7.92
N THR A 47 -6.89 14.85 7.36
CA THR A 47 -6.67 13.65 6.55
C THR A 47 -5.98 14.00 5.24
N VAL A 48 -4.82 13.40 4.99
CA VAL A 48 -4.02 13.65 3.79
C VAL A 48 -3.96 12.46 2.85
N GLY A 49 -4.32 11.27 3.30
CA GLY A 49 -4.29 10.08 2.46
C GLY A 49 -4.73 8.83 3.17
N TYR A 50 -4.55 7.70 2.49
CA TYR A 50 -4.91 6.37 2.98
C TYR A 50 -3.85 5.36 2.61
N ALA A 51 -3.80 4.27 3.36
CA ALA A 51 -2.89 3.16 3.11
C ALA A 51 -3.53 1.86 3.55
N GLY A 52 -3.04 0.73 3.04
CA GLY A 52 -3.53 -0.57 3.44
C GLY A 52 -2.45 -1.63 3.38
N ILE A 53 -2.67 -2.66 4.17
CA ILE A 53 -1.87 -3.88 4.12
C ILE A 53 -2.79 -5.08 4.11
N GLU A 54 -2.34 -6.15 3.47
CA GLU A 54 -3.07 -7.39 3.38
C GLU A 54 -2.16 -8.53 3.84
N ALA A 55 -2.64 -9.34 4.78
CA ALA A 55 -1.88 -10.49 5.28
C ALA A 55 -1.88 -11.60 4.24
N CYS A 56 -0.69 -12.14 3.94
CA CYS A 56 -0.47 -13.20 2.95
C CYS A 56 0.38 -14.29 3.60
N GLY A 57 -0.20 -15.04 4.55
CA GLY A 57 0.58 -15.96 5.37
C GLY A 57 1.55 -15.18 6.25
N ASP A 58 2.84 -15.47 6.14
CA ASP A 58 3.87 -14.75 6.90
C ASP A 58 4.33 -13.45 6.22
N ASP A 59 3.82 -13.17 5.03
CA ASP A 59 4.20 -12.02 4.23
C ASP A 59 3.04 -11.02 4.14
N VAL A 60 3.30 -9.86 3.56
CA VAL A 60 2.34 -8.75 3.52
C VAL A 60 2.32 -8.15 2.13
N LEU A 61 1.12 -7.82 1.66
CA LEU A 61 0.93 -7.01 0.44
C LEU A 61 0.60 -5.58 0.86
N LEU A 62 1.46 -4.64 0.50
CA LEU A 62 1.21 -3.22 0.68
C LEU A 62 0.28 -2.76 -0.45
N ARG A 63 -0.77 -2.04 -0.10
CA ARG A 63 -1.80 -1.67 -1.08
C ARG A 63 -2.49 -0.37 -0.70
N SER A 64 -3.26 0.18 -1.65
CA SER A 64 -4.17 1.29 -1.37
C SER A 64 -3.48 2.54 -0.86
N ILE A 65 -2.22 2.76 -1.30
CA ILE A 65 -1.46 3.96 -0.93
C ILE A 65 -1.95 5.11 -1.81
N VAL A 66 -2.53 6.12 -1.19
CA VAL A 66 -3.00 7.30 -1.93
C VAL A 66 -2.83 8.55 -1.07
N ILE A 67 -2.37 9.63 -1.71
CA ILE A 67 -2.40 10.97 -1.14
C ILE A 67 -3.53 11.73 -1.81
N LEU A 68 -4.35 12.41 -1.02
CA LEU A 68 -5.46 13.18 -1.56
C LEU A 68 -4.92 14.29 -2.48
N PRO A 69 -5.64 14.64 -3.58
CA PRO A 69 -5.10 15.56 -4.58
C PRO A 69 -4.59 16.90 -4.03
N GLU A 70 -5.29 17.46 -3.04
CA GLU A 70 -4.93 18.76 -2.46
C GLU A 70 -3.66 18.70 -1.63
N HIS A 71 -3.16 17.51 -1.31
CA HIS A 71 -1.96 17.32 -0.49
C HIS A 71 -0.77 16.74 -1.28
N ARG A 72 -0.92 16.52 -2.57
CA ARG A 72 0.15 15.97 -3.41
C ARG A 72 1.28 16.97 -3.59
N GLY A 73 2.48 16.47 -3.88
CA GLY A 73 3.64 17.30 -4.13
C GLY A 73 4.37 17.77 -2.88
N LYS A 74 4.06 17.21 -1.72
CA LYS A 74 4.64 17.62 -0.43
C LYS A 74 5.43 16.51 0.25
N ALA A 75 5.87 15.51 -0.52
CA ALA A 75 6.61 14.35 -0.04
C ALA A 75 5.83 13.50 0.99
N LEU A 76 4.51 13.68 1.06
CA LEU A 76 3.68 12.96 2.03
C LEU A 76 3.54 11.49 1.66
N GLY A 77 3.63 11.14 0.38
CA GLY A 77 3.58 9.74 -0.07
C GLY A 77 4.70 8.89 0.52
N LYS A 78 5.92 9.43 0.57
CA LYS A 78 7.05 8.73 1.19
C LYS A 78 6.83 8.55 2.68
N SER A 79 6.38 9.61 3.36
CA SER A 79 6.09 9.57 4.79
C SER A 79 5.00 8.56 5.11
N LEU A 80 3.92 8.56 4.30
CA LEU A 80 2.82 7.63 4.47
C LEU A 80 3.28 6.19 4.31
N THR A 81 4.05 5.91 3.26
CA THR A 81 4.56 4.56 3.02
C THR A 81 5.45 4.10 4.17
N ARG A 82 6.35 4.96 4.63
CA ARG A 82 7.23 4.64 5.75
C ARG A 82 6.46 4.36 7.04
N GLU A 83 5.46 5.19 7.35
CA GLU A 83 4.64 4.98 8.54
C GLU A 83 3.86 3.67 8.45
N THR A 84 3.34 3.35 7.26
CA THR A 84 2.62 2.10 7.05
C THR A 84 3.55 0.90 7.24
N LEU A 85 4.77 0.98 6.72
CA LEU A 85 5.75 -0.10 6.88
C LEU A 85 6.13 -0.35 8.33
N LYS A 86 6.05 0.66 9.19
CA LYS A 86 6.31 0.48 10.63
C LYS A 86 5.26 -0.41 11.30
N THR A 87 4.08 -0.55 10.72
CA THR A 87 3.03 -1.44 11.26
C THR A 87 3.26 -2.90 10.91
N VAL A 88 4.20 -3.19 10.01
CA VAL A 88 4.49 -4.53 9.53
C VAL A 88 5.66 -5.13 10.32
N ASN A 89 5.52 -6.42 10.68
CA ASN A 89 6.59 -7.13 11.35
C ASN A 89 7.86 -7.12 10.48
N VAL A 90 9.01 -6.81 11.08
CA VAL A 90 10.29 -6.73 10.35
C VAL A 90 10.71 -8.07 9.73
N SER A 91 10.20 -9.19 10.23
CA SER A 91 10.48 -10.51 9.68
C SER A 91 9.61 -10.85 8.46
N SER A 92 8.55 -10.09 8.20
CA SER A 92 7.68 -10.32 7.05
C SER A 92 8.26 -9.70 5.79
N ALA A 93 8.15 -10.41 4.66
CA ALA A 93 8.45 -9.81 3.37
C ALA A 93 7.28 -8.92 2.95
N VAL A 94 7.57 -7.79 2.33
CA VAL A 94 6.55 -6.83 1.88
C VAL A 94 6.57 -6.77 0.36
N PHE A 95 5.42 -7.02 -0.24
CA PHE A 95 5.22 -6.99 -1.69
C PHE A 95 4.21 -5.90 -2.04
N LEU A 96 4.22 -5.45 -3.28
CA LEU A 96 3.19 -4.59 -3.83
C LEU A 96 3.08 -4.83 -5.34
N ALA A 97 1.97 -4.37 -5.92
CA ALA A 97 1.80 -4.33 -7.37
C ALA A 97 1.40 -2.92 -7.77
N THR A 98 1.99 -2.42 -8.84
CA THR A 98 1.70 -1.07 -9.33
C THR A 98 1.68 -1.06 -10.85
N THR A 99 0.83 -0.21 -11.43
CA THR A 99 0.78 -0.02 -12.88
C THR A 99 1.61 1.16 -13.35
N SER A 100 1.90 2.13 -12.47
CA SER A 100 2.55 3.38 -12.90
C SER A 100 3.50 4.00 -11.88
N ALA A 101 3.60 3.46 -10.67
CA ALA A 101 4.35 4.10 -9.59
C ALA A 101 5.66 3.38 -9.23
N ALA A 102 6.18 2.50 -10.10
CA ALA A 102 7.41 1.78 -9.81
C ALA A 102 8.59 2.70 -9.45
N PRO A 103 8.85 3.81 -10.17
CA PRO A 103 9.95 4.69 -9.79
C PRO A 103 9.81 5.28 -8.38
N PHE A 104 8.58 5.59 -7.98
CA PHE A 104 8.31 6.09 -6.64
C PHE A 104 8.69 5.06 -5.58
N PHE A 105 8.24 3.82 -5.75
CA PHE A 105 8.54 2.76 -4.79
C PHE A 105 10.01 2.34 -4.82
N GLU A 106 10.66 2.41 -5.99
CA GLU A 106 12.10 2.16 -6.07
C GLU A 106 12.88 3.15 -5.20
N SER A 107 12.44 4.39 -5.13
CA SER A 107 13.08 5.40 -4.29
C SER A 107 12.94 5.09 -2.79
N LEU A 108 12.06 4.18 -2.42
CA LEU A 108 11.83 3.76 -1.03
C LEU A 108 12.46 2.40 -0.70
N GLY A 109 13.18 1.82 -1.65
CA GLY A 109 13.87 0.56 -1.42
C GLY A 109 13.16 -0.68 -1.95
N PHE A 110 12.09 -0.50 -2.72
CA PHE A 110 11.44 -1.63 -3.39
C PHE A 110 12.17 -1.97 -4.69
N VAL A 111 12.22 -3.25 -5.02
CA VAL A 111 12.82 -3.74 -6.26
C VAL A 111 11.81 -4.57 -7.04
N VAL A 112 11.90 -4.53 -8.36
CA VAL A 112 11.03 -5.32 -9.23
C VAL A 112 11.38 -6.80 -9.08
N VAL A 113 10.36 -7.65 -8.97
CA VAL A 113 10.54 -9.10 -8.90
C VAL A 113 9.69 -9.78 -9.96
N GLU A 114 10.14 -10.95 -10.41
CA GLU A 114 9.39 -11.78 -11.34
C GLU A 114 8.26 -12.49 -10.63
N ARG A 115 7.14 -12.73 -11.32
CA ARG A 115 6.02 -13.48 -10.74
C ARG A 115 6.46 -14.85 -10.23
N ALA A 116 7.39 -15.50 -10.91
CA ALA A 116 7.87 -16.82 -10.51
C ALA A 116 8.56 -16.80 -9.15
N ASP A 117 9.05 -15.64 -8.72
CA ASP A 117 9.76 -15.50 -7.44
C ASP A 117 8.84 -15.00 -6.31
N VAL A 118 7.55 -14.83 -6.57
CA VAL A 118 6.58 -14.33 -5.59
C VAL A 118 5.92 -15.50 -4.89
N PRO A 119 5.81 -15.47 -3.55
CA PRO A 119 5.16 -16.57 -2.80
C PRO A 119 3.72 -16.82 -3.27
N PRO A 120 3.27 -18.08 -3.28
CA PRO A 120 1.91 -18.40 -3.69
C PRO A 120 0.83 -17.65 -2.93
N ALA A 121 1.01 -17.42 -1.63
CA ALA A 121 0.02 -16.69 -0.82
C ALA A 121 -0.15 -15.25 -1.30
N VAL A 122 0.91 -14.62 -1.80
CA VAL A 122 0.85 -13.27 -2.38
C VAL A 122 0.18 -13.31 -3.73
N LEU A 123 0.56 -14.25 -4.60
CA LEU A 123 -0.05 -14.40 -5.93
C LEU A 123 -1.53 -14.73 -5.86
N ALA A 124 -1.97 -15.41 -4.79
CA ALA A 124 -3.36 -15.80 -4.61
C ALA A 124 -4.27 -14.65 -4.16
N THR A 125 -3.70 -13.49 -3.79
CA THR A 125 -4.52 -12.34 -3.40
C THR A 125 -5.41 -11.92 -4.56
N ARG A 126 -6.59 -11.36 -4.26
CA ARG A 126 -7.50 -10.89 -5.30
C ARG A 126 -6.86 -9.85 -6.20
N GLN A 127 -5.99 -9.00 -5.64
CA GLN A 127 -5.27 -8.01 -6.44
C GLN A 127 -4.42 -8.66 -7.52
N LEU A 128 -3.60 -9.64 -7.16
CA LEU A 128 -2.67 -10.25 -8.12
C LEU A 128 -3.30 -11.33 -8.96
N SER A 129 -4.39 -11.94 -8.50
CA SER A 129 -5.06 -13.00 -9.25
C SER A 129 -6.14 -12.51 -10.20
N GLY A 130 -6.63 -11.27 -10.07
CA GLY A 130 -7.73 -10.82 -10.91
C GLY A 130 -8.00 -9.33 -10.97
N ILE A 131 -7.83 -8.60 -9.87
CA ILE A 131 -8.20 -7.17 -9.84
C ILE A 131 -7.17 -6.31 -10.56
N CYS A 132 -5.88 -6.54 -10.32
CA CYS A 132 -4.83 -5.81 -11.03
C CYS A 132 -4.57 -6.42 -12.41
N PRO A 133 -4.23 -5.59 -13.42
CA PRO A 133 -3.85 -6.13 -14.72
C PRO A 133 -2.66 -7.08 -14.64
N ALA A 134 -2.61 -8.06 -15.53
CA ALA A 134 -1.47 -8.97 -15.61
C ALA A 134 -0.16 -8.23 -15.89
N SER A 135 -0.25 -7.03 -16.47
CA SER A 135 0.92 -6.18 -16.77
C SER A 135 1.41 -5.38 -15.56
N ALA A 136 0.73 -5.44 -14.41
CA ALA A 136 1.18 -4.73 -13.22
C ALA A 136 2.57 -5.20 -12.81
N THR A 137 3.40 -4.25 -12.37
CA THR A 137 4.74 -4.53 -11.88
C THR A 137 4.65 -4.97 -10.43
N ILE A 138 5.23 -6.13 -10.11
CA ILE A 138 5.30 -6.62 -8.73
C ILE A 138 6.64 -6.24 -8.16
N MET A 139 6.62 -5.69 -6.95
CA MET A 139 7.83 -5.24 -6.27
C MET A 139 7.91 -5.82 -4.86
N LYS A 140 9.12 -5.95 -4.37
CA LYS A 140 9.39 -6.43 -3.02
C LYS A 140 10.31 -5.44 -2.32
N LEU A 141 10.04 -5.17 -1.05
CA LEU A 141 10.92 -4.31 -0.25
C LEU A 141 12.24 -5.01 -0.01
N ASP A 142 13.33 -4.38 -0.46
CA ASP A 142 14.67 -4.88 -0.23
C ASP A 142 15.15 -4.34 1.11
N ARG A 143 15.09 -5.18 2.13
CA ARG A 143 15.57 -4.81 3.47
C ARG A 143 17.03 -5.23 3.58
N ALA A 144 17.90 -4.23 3.68
CA ALA A 144 19.32 -4.50 3.83
C ALA A 144 19.55 -5.33 5.10
N PRO A 145 20.38 -6.36 5.03
CA PRO A 145 20.76 -7.10 6.23
C PRO A 145 21.52 -6.16 7.17
N THR A 146 21.19 -6.24 8.43
CA THR A 146 21.82 -5.40 9.44
C THR A 146 22.65 -6.25 10.37
#